data_43c4a3c50a727166bc53314034936de8
#
_entry.id   43c4a3c50a727166bc53314034936de8
#
_cell.length_a   1.000
_cell.length_b   1.000
_cell.length_c   1.000
_cell.angle_alpha   90.00
_cell.angle_beta   90.00
_cell.angle_gamma   90.00
#
_symmetry.space_group_name_H-M   'P 1'
#
loop_
_entity.id
_entity.type
_entity.pdbx_description
1 polymer ?
#
loop_
_entity_poly.entity_id
_entity_poly.type
_entity_poly.pdbx_seq_one_letter_code
_entity_poly.pdbx_strand_id
1 'polypeptide(L)'
;MEIPFGGAKGALAIDPRKWEITELEQITRRFTQELAKRDLISPSQNVPAPDMGTGEREMAWIADEYRRLNPTDLNAWACVTGKPLGKGGIAGRTEATGRGVQYALQEFFRHEKDVAKSGLTATLADKRI
;
A
#
# COMPACT_ATOMS: atom_id res chain seq x y z
N MET A 1 -13.72 -13.57 -3.00
CA MET A 1 -12.52 -14.40 -2.72
C MET A 1 -12.64 -14.85 -1.27
N GLU A 2 -12.88 -16.09 -1.05
CA GLU A 2 -13.08 -16.67 0.28
C GLU A 2 -11.73 -16.93 0.98
N ILE A 3 -11.01 -15.84 1.29
CA ILE A 3 -9.75 -15.91 2.05
C ILE A 3 -9.99 -15.41 3.47
N PRO A 4 -9.41 -16.04 4.50
CA PRO A 4 -9.47 -15.56 5.87
C PRO A 4 -8.59 -14.31 6.00
N PHE A 5 -9.17 -13.16 5.74
CA PHE A 5 -8.46 -11.89 5.67
C PHE A 5 -9.15 -10.85 6.56
N GLY A 6 -8.36 -10.13 7.31
CA GLY A 6 -8.79 -8.97 8.05
C GLY A 6 -8.13 -7.70 7.51
N GLY A 7 -8.42 -6.58 8.12
CA GLY A 7 -7.79 -5.32 7.73
C GLY A 7 -7.82 -4.30 8.83
N ALA A 8 -6.82 -3.43 8.79
CA ALA A 8 -6.72 -2.26 9.64
C ALA A 8 -6.21 -1.08 8.83
N LYS A 9 -6.51 0.12 9.27
CA LYS A 9 -5.94 1.36 8.75
C LYS A 9 -5.37 2.16 9.90
N GLY A 10 -4.27 2.86 9.63
CA GLY A 10 -3.63 3.74 10.58
C GLY A 10 -3.08 4.97 9.87
N ALA A 11 -2.96 6.06 10.60
CA ALA A 11 -2.40 7.29 10.06
C ALA A 11 -1.70 8.10 11.16
N LEU A 12 -0.80 8.98 10.72
CA LEU A 12 -0.27 10.07 11.53
C LEU A 12 -0.94 11.39 11.08
N ALA A 13 -1.42 12.16 12.02
CA ALA A 13 -2.04 13.46 11.75
C ALA A 13 -0.96 14.53 11.50
N ILE A 14 -0.19 14.37 10.41
CA ILE A 14 0.86 15.29 9.98
C ILE A 14 0.67 15.68 8.51
N ASP A 15 1.14 16.87 8.13
CA ASP A 15 1.28 17.25 6.73
C ASP A 15 2.73 16.99 6.29
N PRO A 16 2.99 15.96 5.47
CA PRO A 16 4.37 15.59 5.10
C PRO A 16 5.11 16.69 4.33
N ARG A 17 4.41 17.65 3.74
CA ARG A 17 5.00 18.78 3.00
C ARG A 17 5.67 19.81 3.91
N LYS A 18 5.42 19.76 5.21
CA LYS A 18 5.95 20.67 6.22
C LYS A 18 7.22 20.17 6.91
N TRP A 19 7.70 18.99 6.50
CA TRP A 19 8.82 18.33 7.15
C TRP A 19 9.93 18.03 6.13
N GLU A 20 11.17 18.16 6.58
CA GLU A 20 12.29 17.71 5.80
C GLU A 20 12.35 16.17 5.70
N ILE A 21 13.02 15.66 4.65
CA ILE A 21 13.10 14.21 4.42
C ILE A 21 13.68 13.46 5.62
N THR A 22 14.69 14.03 6.25
CA THR A 22 15.34 13.46 7.44
C THR A 22 14.41 13.42 8.65
N GLU A 23 13.56 14.42 8.80
CA GLU A 23 12.56 14.47 9.85
C GLU A 23 11.44 13.44 9.60
N LEU A 24 10.97 13.34 8.36
CA LEU A 24 10.00 12.30 7.95
C LEU A 24 10.54 10.89 8.19
N GLU A 25 11.84 10.67 7.95
CA GLU A 25 12.47 9.39 8.27
C GLU A 25 12.42 9.11 9.78
N GLN A 26 12.80 10.08 10.60
CA GLN A 26 12.77 9.93 12.06
C GLN A 26 11.34 9.66 12.57
N ILE A 27 10.36 10.40 12.07
CA ILE A 27 8.95 10.20 12.40
C ILE A 27 8.49 8.79 12.02
N THR A 28 8.82 8.35 10.80
CA THR A 28 8.44 7.01 10.30
C THR A 28 9.09 5.89 11.12
N ARG A 29 10.38 6.02 11.43
CA ARG A 29 11.08 5.05 12.27
C ARG A 29 10.50 5.00 13.69
N ARG A 30 10.21 6.16 14.28
CA ARG A 30 9.57 6.21 15.60
C ARG A 30 8.18 5.60 15.59
N PHE A 31 7.39 5.88 14.57
CA PHE A 31 6.09 5.25 14.39
C PHE A 31 6.20 3.73 14.31
N THR A 32 7.16 3.22 13.55
CA THR A 32 7.44 1.78 13.44
C THR A 32 7.78 1.16 14.80
N GLN A 33 8.58 1.83 15.62
CA GLN A 33 8.91 1.39 16.98
C GLN A 33 7.65 1.26 17.84
N GLU A 34 6.74 2.24 17.76
CA GLU A 34 5.50 2.23 18.52
C GLU A 34 4.52 1.14 18.04
N LEU A 35 4.48 0.88 16.73
CA LEU A 35 3.70 -0.24 16.18
C LEU A 35 4.25 -1.59 16.63
N ALA A 36 5.58 -1.77 16.56
CA ALA A 36 6.24 -3.02 16.98
C ALA A 36 6.04 -3.30 18.48
N LYS A 37 6.16 -2.29 19.34
CA LYS A 37 5.90 -2.43 20.78
C LYS A 37 4.49 -2.91 21.13
N ARG A 38 3.53 -2.66 20.26
CA ARG A 38 2.12 -2.99 20.48
C ARG A 38 1.66 -4.19 19.65
N ASP A 39 2.60 -4.90 19.04
CA ASP A 39 2.32 -6.02 18.12
C ASP A 39 1.35 -5.65 16.98
N LEU A 40 1.41 -4.38 16.53
CA LEU A 40 0.58 -3.86 15.45
C LEU A 40 1.25 -3.93 14.08
N ILE A 41 2.44 -4.50 13.99
CA ILE A 41 3.16 -4.78 12.75
C ILE A 41 3.93 -6.09 12.90
N SER A 42 3.69 -7.02 12.00
CA SER A 42 4.47 -8.26 11.90
C SER A 42 4.29 -8.92 10.55
N PRO A 43 5.27 -9.70 10.04
CA PRO A 43 5.14 -10.44 8.79
C PRO A 43 3.99 -11.46 8.77
N SER A 44 3.57 -11.95 9.93
CA SER A 44 2.60 -13.03 10.05
C SER A 44 1.16 -12.59 10.32
N GLN A 45 0.95 -11.36 10.80
CA GLN A 45 -0.36 -10.93 11.27
C GLN A 45 -0.84 -9.63 10.64
N ASN A 46 0.02 -8.62 10.55
CA ASN A 46 -0.37 -7.29 10.09
C ASN A 46 0.75 -6.63 9.29
N VAL A 47 0.54 -6.55 7.98
CA VAL A 47 1.52 -6.08 7.01
C VAL A 47 1.02 -4.80 6.36
N PRO A 48 1.47 -3.62 6.79
CA PRO A 48 1.12 -2.34 6.18
C PRO A 48 1.56 -2.22 4.73
N ALA A 49 0.86 -1.37 4.00
CA ALA A 49 1.15 -0.96 2.64
C ALA A 49 1.21 0.57 2.55
N PRO A 50 1.83 1.13 1.51
CA PRO A 50 1.79 2.57 1.28
C PRO A 50 0.37 3.05 0.99
N ASP A 51 0.04 4.22 1.52
CA ASP A 51 -1.23 4.92 1.33
C ASP A 51 -0.94 6.43 1.18
N MET A 52 -1.94 7.29 1.34
CA MET A 52 -1.80 8.74 1.20
C MET A 52 -0.62 9.28 2.02
N GLY A 53 0.27 10.03 1.35
CA GLY A 53 1.46 10.62 1.98
C GLY A 53 2.62 9.66 2.22
N THR A 54 2.53 8.41 1.78
CA THR A 54 3.60 7.41 1.89
C THR A 54 3.87 6.71 0.55
N GLY A 55 5.08 6.18 0.39
CA GLY A 55 5.51 5.48 -0.80
C GLY A 55 6.61 4.46 -0.52
N GLU A 56 7.34 4.07 -1.55
CA GLU A 56 8.44 3.10 -1.44
C GLU A 56 9.50 3.50 -0.41
N ARG A 57 9.77 4.79 -0.29
CA ARG A 57 10.75 5.35 0.63
C ARG A 57 10.37 5.10 2.09
N GLU A 58 9.15 5.43 2.47
CA GLU A 58 8.62 5.22 3.82
C GLU A 58 8.54 3.72 4.14
N MET A 59 8.11 2.90 3.19
CA MET A 59 8.08 1.44 3.36
C MET A 59 9.49 0.86 3.56
N ALA A 60 10.50 1.42 2.89
CA ALA A 60 11.90 1.04 3.11
C ALA A 60 12.38 1.37 4.53
N TRP A 61 12.03 2.54 5.06
CA TRP A 61 12.37 2.94 6.42
C TRP A 61 11.67 2.07 7.48
N ILE A 62 10.39 1.73 7.25
CA ILE A 62 9.65 0.83 8.14
C ILE A 62 10.30 -0.56 8.16
N ALA A 63 10.59 -1.14 6.99
CA ALA A 63 11.19 -2.46 6.90
C ALA A 63 12.59 -2.51 7.57
N ASP A 64 13.40 -1.48 7.35
CA ASP A 64 14.73 -1.36 7.94
C ASP A 64 14.64 -1.25 9.47
N GLU A 65 13.76 -0.40 9.99
CA GLU A 65 13.56 -0.22 11.42
C GLU A 65 13.00 -1.47 12.09
N TYR A 66 11.98 -2.10 11.49
CA TYR A 66 11.42 -3.35 12.01
C TYR A 66 12.47 -4.45 12.10
N ARG A 67 13.29 -4.62 11.07
CA ARG A 67 14.38 -5.59 11.04
C ARG A 67 15.43 -5.30 12.12
N ARG A 68 15.74 -4.03 12.38
CA ARG A 68 16.66 -3.62 13.45
C ARG A 68 16.13 -3.99 14.83
N LEU A 69 14.82 -3.90 15.03
CA LEU A 69 14.15 -4.27 16.28
C LEU A 69 14.03 -5.78 16.47
N ASN A 70 13.96 -6.53 15.35
CA ASN A 70 13.74 -7.98 15.34
C ASN A 70 14.86 -8.70 14.55
N PRO A 71 16.11 -8.66 15.02
CA PRO A 71 17.26 -9.15 14.26
C PRO A 71 17.26 -10.68 14.04
N THR A 72 16.50 -11.42 14.83
CA THR A 72 16.37 -12.87 14.71
C THR A 72 15.21 -13.32 13.84
N ASP A 73 14.34 -12.41 13.41
CA ASP A 73 13.22 -12.73 12.53
C ASP A 73 13.72 -12.82 11.07
N LEU A 74 13.79 -14.05 10.57
CA LEU A 74 14.18 -14.31 9.16
C LEU A 74 13.23 -13.69 8.13
N ASN A 75 11.98 -13.46 8.52
CA ASN A 75 10.94 -12.87 7.67
C ASN A 75 10.78 -11.35 7.87
N ALA A 76 11.64 -10.71 8.64
CA ALA A 76 11.50 -9.29 8.99
C ALA A 76 11.26 -8.36 7.79
N TRP A 77 11.83 -8.66 6.62
CA TRP A 77 11.59 -7.90 5.39
C TRP A 77 10.14 -7.96 4.88
N ALA A 78 9.38 -8.98 5.27
CA ALA A 78 7.99 -9.14 4.86
C ALA A 78 7.00 -8.33 5.73
N CYS A 79 7.48 -7.53 6.68
CA CYS A 79 6.62 -6.74 7.58
C CYS A 79 5.82 -5.63 6.88
N VAL A 80 6.19 -5.23 5.67
CA VAL A 80 5.46 -4.25 4.84
C VAL A 80 5.52 -4.62 3.36
N THR A 81 4.54 -4.16 2.60
CA THR A 81 4.54 -4.21 1.12
C THR A 81 5.00 -2.89 0.51
N GLY A 82 5.10 -2.82 -0.82
CA GLY A 82 5.40 -1.58 -1.53
C GLY A 82 6.81 -1.04 -1.32
N LYS A 83 7.76 -1.88 -0.95
CA LYS A 83 9.18 -1.54 -0.84
C LYS A 83 9.81 -1.35 -2.23
N PRO A 84 10.93 -0.61 -2.32
CA PRO A 84 11.74 -0.56 -3.54
C PRO A 84 12.20 -1.97 -3.98
N LEU A 85 12.38 -2.18 -5.29
CA LEU A 85 12.81 -3.47 -5.84
C LEU A 85 14.10 -3.99 -5.18
N GLY A 86 15.10 -3.14 -5.00
CA GLY A 86 16.36 -3.49 -4.33
C GLY A 86 16.25 -3.84 -2.83
N LYS A 87 15.06 -3.67 -2.24
CA LYS A 87 14.76 -3.99 -0.84
C LYS A 87 13.62 -5.00 -0.68
N GLY A 88 13.48 -5.91 -1.63
CA GLY A 88 12.46 -6.95 -1.59
C GLY A 88 11.08 -6.50 -2.05
N GLY A 89 10.99 -5.43 -2.83
CA GLY A 89 9.78 -5.00 -3.52
C GLY A 89 9.46 -5.88 -4.73
N ILE A 90 8.27 -5.71 -5.29
CA ILE A 90 7.77 -6.46 -6.45
C ILE A 90 7.56 -5.48 -7.60
N ALA A 91 8.04 -5.82 -8.81
CA ALA A 91 7.81 -5.04 -10.02
C ALA A 91 6.31 -4.93 -10.33
N GLY A 92 5.89 -3.78 -10.86
CA GLY A 92 4.50 -3.54 -11.22
C GLY A 92 3.60 -3.08 -10.07
N ARG A 93 4.13 -2.93 -8.84
CA ARG A 93 3.33 -2.51 -7.69
C ARG A 93 2.76 -1.09 -7.85
N THR A 94 3.52 -0.20 -8.45
CA THR A 94 3.14 1.22 -8.61
C THR A 94 1.86 1.37 -9.43
N GLU A 95 1.75 0.64 -10.55
CA GLU A 95 0.60 0.69 -11.45
C GLU A 95 -0.50 -0.33 -11.14
N ALA A 96 -0.27 -1.27 -10.20
CA ALA A 96 -1.15 -2.42 -9.99
C ALA A 96 -2.60 -2.03 -9.63
N THR A 97 -2.79 -1.02 -8.80
CA THR A 97 -4.12 -0.52 -8.41
C THR A 97 -4.85 0.07 -9.62
N GLY A 98 -4.19 0.92 -10.39
CA GLY A 98 -4.76 1.51 -11.61
C GLY A 98 -5.08 0.45 -12.67
N ARG A 99 -4.24 -0.56 -12.85
CA ARG A 99 -4.51 -1.69 -13.75
C ARG A 99 -5.73 -2.49 -13.30
N GLY A 100 -5.89 -2.73 -12.01
CA GLY A 100 -7.08 -3.41 -11.49
C GLY A 100 -8.36 -2.66 -11.81
N VAL A 101 -8.36 -1.34 -11.63
CA VAL A 101 -9.48 -0.46 -12.02
C VAL A 101 -9.71 -0.50 -13.53
N GLN A 102 -8.65 -0.42 -14.34
CA GLN A 102 -8.75 -0.53 -15.80
C GLN A 102 -9.41 -1.83 -16.23
N TYR A 103 -9.00 -2.97 -15.68
CA TYR A 103 -9.59 -4.26 -16.00
C TYR A 103 -11.06 -4.36 -15.60
N ALA A 104 -11.41 -3.84 -14.43
CA ALA A 104 -12.78 -3.79 -13.97
C ALA A 104 -13.68 -2.94 -14.91
N LEU A 105 -13.18 -1.78 -15.34
CA LEU A 105 -13.88 -0.94 -16.31
C LEU A 105 -14.01 -1.62 -17.67
N GLN A 106 -12.95 -2.23 -18.18
CA GLN A 106 -13.00 -2.98 -19.44
C GLN A 106 -14.02 -4.10 -19.39
N GLU A 107 -14.07 -4.83 -18.27
CA GLU A 107 -15.06 -5.90 -18.10
C GLU A 107 -16.49 -5.35 -18.02
N PHE A 108 -16.72 -4.30 -17.23
CA PHE A 108 -18.02 -3.63 -17.15
C PHE A 108 -18.55 -3.23 -18.53
N PHE A 109 -17.71 -2.64 -19.39
CA PHE A 109 -18.09 -2.21 -20.73
C PHE A 109 -18.35 -3.36 -21.71
N ARG A 110 -18.04 -4.61 -21.39
CA ARG A 110 -18.47 -5.80 -22.14
C ARG A 110 -19.92 -6.19 -21.88
N HIS A 111 -20.52 -5.67 -20.80
CA HIS A 111 -21.89 -5.96 -20.41
C HIS A 111 -22.85 -4.85 -20.84
N GLU A 112 -23.25 -4.85 -22.10
CA GLU A 112 -24.09 -3.82 -22.72
C GLU A 112 -25.34 -3.44 -21.91
N LYS A 113 -26.00 -4.44 -21.29
CA LYS A 113 -27.21 -4.22 -20.48
C LYS A 113 -26.91 -3.37 -19.23
N ASP A 114 -25.76 -3.57 -18.60
CA ASP A 114 -25.39 -2.86 -17.39
C ASP A 114 -24.87 -1.45 -17.74
N VAL A 115 -24.15 -1.33 -18.85
CA VAL A 115 -23.73 -0.04 -19.42
C VAL A 115 -24.95 0.82 -19.74
N ALA A 116 -25.95 0.26 -20.42
CA ALA A 116 -27.19 0.97 -20.76
C ALA A 116 -27.96 1.44 -19.52
N LYS A 117 -28.07 0.58 -18.47
CA LYS A 117 -28.68 0.98 -17.19
C LYS A 117 -27.98 2.16 -16.52
N SER A 118 -26.67 2.30 -16.72
CA SER A 118 -25.87 3.40 -16.18
C SER A 118 -26.00 4.71 -16.98
N GLY A 119 -26.76 4.70 -18.08
CA GLY A 119 -26.89 5.85 -18.96
C GLY A 119 -25.63 6.15 -19.79
N LEU A 120 -24.72 5.19 -19.89
CA LEU A 120 -23.46 5.32 -20.63
C LEU A 120 -23.59 4.69 -22.03
N THR A 121 -22.76 5.18 -22.95
CA THR A 121 -22.58 4.56 -24.27
C THR A 121 -21.62 3.38 -24.19
N ALA A 122 -21.76 2.38 -25.07
CA ALA A 122 -21.08 1.09 -25.02
C ALA A 122 -19.55 1.12 -25.24
N THR A 123 -18.95 2.30 -25.37
CA THR A 123 -17.49 2.41 -25.55
C THR A 123 -16.81 3.14 -24.38
N LEU A 124 -15.64 2.64 -23.98
CA LEU A 124 -14.81 3.28 -22.97
C LEU A 124 -14.00 4.46 -23.54
N ALA A 125 -13.76 4.48 -24.85
CA ALA A 125 -12.84 5.42 -25.51
C ALA A 125 -13.16 6.90 -25.27
N ASP A 126 -14.44 7.25 -25.10
CA ASP A 126 -14.90 8.64 -24.98
C ASP A 126 -15.23 9.04 -23.54
N LYS A 127 -14.81 8.26 -22.55
CA LYS A 127 -15.11 8.52 -21.14
C LYS A 127 -13.98 9.27 -20.44
N ARG A 128 -14.38 10.20 -19.59
CA ARG A 128 -13.48 10.80 -18.59
C ARG A 128 -13.49 9.92 -17.33
N ILE A 129 -12.30 9.57 -16.88
CA ILE A 129 -12.05 8.77 -15.67
C ILE A 129 -11.31 9.63 -14.64
#